data_66f4120bf492ba186265808cba858b0a
#
_entry.id   66f4120bf492ba186265808cba858b0a
#
_cell.length_a   1.000
_cell.length_b   1.000
_cell.length_c   1.000
_cell.angle_alpha   90.00
_cell.angle_beta   90.00
_cell.angle_gamma   90.00
#
_symmetry.space_group_name_H-M   'P 1'
#
loop_
_entity.id
_entity.type
_entity.pdbx_description
1 polymer ?
#
loop_
_entity_poly.entity_id
_entity_poly.type
_entity_poly.pdbx_seq_one_letter_code
_entity_poly.pdbx_strand_id
1 'polypeptide(L)'
;MPQEIVKRSRRNIDATKLDKVANILKAISHPVRLEILEVLEGKPAQSVAQILAQVDVEQSLLSHHLTKMKDKGILDSFRDGRNIYYGLAITQITGIFDCMEHCDFL
;
A
#
# COMPACT_ATOMS: atom_id res chain seq x y z
N MET A 1 14.41 10.71 33.73
CA MET A 1 13.50 10.64 33.04
C MET A 1 13.31 9.64 31.94
N PRO A 2 12.42 9.88 31.09
CA PRO A 2 11.95 8.89 30.12
C PRO A 2 12.97 8.46 29.10
N GLN A 3 14.04 9.16 28.95
CA GLN A 3 15.03 8.85 27.91
C GLN A 3 15.63 7.46 28.05
N GLU A 4 15.92 7.04 29.25
CA GLU A 4 16.52 5.73 29.48
C GLU A 4 15.56 4.62 29.11
N ILE A 5 14.29 4.84 29.37
CA ILE A 5 13.24 3.86 29.05
C ILE A 5 13.16 3.67 27.54
N VAL A 6 13.24 4.76 26.78
CA VAL A 6 13.17 4.72 25.33
C VAL A 6 14.32 3.88 24.77
N LYS A 7 15.53 4.09 25.26
CA LYS A 7 16.70 3.35 24.77
C LYS A 7 16.54 1.86 24.95
N ARG A 8 16.03 1.42 26.10
CA ARG A 8 15.88 0.00 26.36
C ARG A 8 14.79 -0.65 25.54
N SER A 9 13.84 0.14 25.02
CA SER A 9 12.70 -0.35 24.28
C SER A 9 12.96 -0.48 22.78
N ARG A 10 14.06 0.01 22.30
CA ARG A 10 14.32 0.04 20.86
C ARG A 10 14.45 -1.35 20.29
N ARG A 11 13.85 -1.54 19.14
CA ARG A 11 13.93 -2.79 18.38
C ARG A 11 15.22 -2.90 17.59
N ASN A 12 15.98 -1.82 17.51
CA ASN A 12 17.26 -1.80 16.82
C ASN A 12 17.12 -2.11 15.32
N ILE A 13 16.12 -1.48 14.69
CA ILE A 13 15.88 -1.65 13.27
C ILE A 13 16.93 -0.88 12.48
N ASP A 14 17.48 -1.52 11.45
CA ASP A 14 18.49 -0.94 10.57
C ASP A 14 17.98 0.34 9.91
N ALA A 15 18.86 1.36 9.82
CA ALA A 15 18.52 2.65 9.24
C ALA A 15 18.09 2.52 7.77
N THR A 16 18.74 1.63 7.01
CA THR A 16 18.36 1.38 5.62
C THR A 16 16.93 0.86 5.52
N LYS A 17 16.57 -0.02 6.41
CA LYS A 17 15.22 -0.57 6.44
C LYS A 17 14.20 0.50 6.84
N LEU A 18 14.55 1.37 7.77
CA LEU A 18 13.68 2.49 8.15
C LEU A 18 13.42 3.41 6.97
N ASP A 19 14.45 3.72 6.18
CA ASP A 19 14.30 4.55 4.99
C ASP A 19 13.38 3.92 3.97
N LYS A 20 13.55 2.63 3.72
CA LYS A 20 12.70 1.90 2.77
C LYS A 20 11.25 1.90 3.20
N VAL A 21 11.00 1.63 4.46
CA VAL A 21 9.64 1.63 4.99
C VAL A 21 9.04 3.04 4.93
N ALA A 22 9.82 4.06 5.25
CA ALA A 22 9.35 5.44 5.16
C ALA A 22 8.91 5.78 3.75
N ASN A 23 9.67 5.36 2.73
CA ASN A 23 9.31 5.59 1.33
C ASN A 23 8.03 4.85 0.95
N ILE A 24 7.88 3.63 1.42
CA ILE A 24 6.66 2.85 1.18
C ILE A 24 5.46 3.56 1.81
N LEU A 25 5.58 3.98 3.05
CA LEU A 25 4.49 4.66 3.75
C LEU A 25 4.09 5.96 3.04
N LYS A 26 5.06 6.71 2.54
CA LYS A 26 4.78 7.91 1.74
C LYS A 26 4.01 7.56 0.46
N ALA A 27 4.39 6.47 -0.18
CA ALA A 27 3.78 6.06 -1.44
C ALA A 27 2.33 5.62 -1.27
N ILE A 28 1.93 5.17 -0.09
CA ILE A 28 0.55 4.73 0.17
C ILE A 28 -0.24 5.72 1.02
N SER A 29 0.35 6.86 1.37
CA SER A 29 -0.25 7.85 2.25
C SER A 29 -1.30 8.69 1.51
N HIS A 30 -2.37 8.03 1.10
CA HIS A 30 -3.50 8.64 0.40
C HIS A 30 -4.71 7.70 0.53
N PRO A 31 -5.89 8.22 0.89
CA PRO A 31 -7.05 7.35 1.10
C PRO A 31 -7.38 6.44 -0.08
N VAL A 32 -7.29 6.95 -1.31
CA VAL A 32 -7.57 6.14 -2.50
C VAL A 32 -6.54 5.03 -2.65
N ARG A 33 -5.28 5.30 -2.34
CA ARG A 33 -4.23 4.27 -2.45
C ARG A 33 -4.42 3.18 -1.41
N LEU A 34 -4.83 3.54 -0.21
CA LEU A 34 -5.18 2.55 0.82
C LEU A 34 -6.36 1.70 0.39
N GLU A 35 -7.37 2.32 -0.22
CA GLU A 35 -8.52 1.60 -0.74
C GLU A 35 -8.12 0.62 -1.84
N ILE A 36 -7.21 1.02 -2.73
CA ILE A 36 -6.69 0.13 -3.77
C ILE A 36 -6.01 -1.10 -3.14
N LEU A 37 -5.20 -0.88 -2.11
CA LEU A 37 -4.55 -2.01 -1.42
C LEU A 37 -5.58 -2.97 -0.83
N GLU A 38 -6.63 -2.44 -0.25
CA GLU A 38 -7.70 -3.26 0.32
C GLU A 38 -8.39 -4.08 -0.76
N VAL A 39 -8.67 -3.47 -1.91
CA VAL A 39 -9.32 -4.15 -3.04
C VAL A 39 -8.46 -5.29 -3.57
N LEU A 40 -7.14 -5.12 -3.54
CA LEU A 40 -6.22 -6.12 -4.08
C LEU A 40 -5.78 -7.17 -3.06
N GLU A 41 -6.06 -6.96 -1.80
CA GLU A 41 -5.61 -7.86 -0.74
C GLU A 41 -6.15 -9.27 -0.93
N GLY A 42 -5.23 -10.26 -0.92
CA GLY A 42 -5.59 -11.67 -0.97
C GLY A 42 -6.24 -12.12 -2.26
N LYS A 43 -6.14 -11.32 -3.33
CA LYS A 43 -6.81 -11.62 -4.60
C LYS A 43 -5.81 -11.70 -5.74
N PRO A 44 -6.15 -12.38 -6.83
CA PRO A 44 -5.35 -12.32 -8.05
C PRO A 44 -5.31 -10.89 -8.59
N ALA A 45 -4.38 -10.62 -9.50
CA ALA A 45 -4.30 -9.32 -10.15
C ALA A 45 -5.63 -8.97 -10.82
N GLN A 46 -5.98 -7.69 -10.78
CA GLN A 46 -7.23 -7.18 -11.33
C GLN A 46 -6.96 -6.13 -12.38
N SER A 47 -7.84 -6.07 -13.38
CA SER A 47 -7.77 -5.03 -14.41
C SER A 47 -8.19 -3.67 -13.83
N VAL A 48 -7.84 -2.60 -14.54
CA VAL A 48 -8.26 -1.25 -14.14
C VAL A 48 -9.79 -1.18 -14.03
N ALA A 49 -10.50 -1.80 -14.98
CA ALA A 49 -11.97 -1.79 -14.95
C ALA A 49 -12.51 -2.51 -13.72
N GLN A 50 -11.92 -3.64 -13.34
CA GLN A 50 -12.32 -4.38 -12.16
C GLN A 50 -12.09 -3.58 -10.88
N ILE A 51 -10.95 -2.91 -10.80
CA ILE A 51 -10.64 -2.07 -9.63
C ILE A 51 -11.59 -0.87 -9.59
N LEU A 52 -11.82 -0.23 -10.75
CA LEU A 52 -12.69 0.93 -10.84
C LEU A 52 -14.11 0.65 -10.35
N ALA A 53 -14.60 -0.57 -10.58
CA ALA A 53 -15.92 -0.97 -10.12
C ALA A 53 -16.04 -1.04 -8.59
N GLN A 54 -14.91 -1.04 -7.88
CA GLN A 54 -14.88 -1.23 -6.42
C GLN A 54 -14.45 0.02 -5.67
N VAL A 55 -14.02 1.06 -6.37
CA VAL A 55 -13.58 2.32 -5.76
C VAL A 55 -14.40 3.47 -6.33
N ASP A 56 -14.53 4.53 -5.56
CA ASP A 56 -15.34 5.69 -5.94
C ASP A 56 -14.44 6.83 -6.39
N VAL A 57 -13.84 6.67 -7.55
CA VAL A 57 -12.98 7.71 -8.16
C VAL A 57 -13.12 7.66 -9.67
N GLU A 58 -12.71 8.73 -10.33
CA GLU A 58 -12.67 8.78 -11.79
C GLU A 58 -11.57 7.87 -12.32
N GLN A 59 -11.77 7.32 -13.52
CA GLN A 59 -10.81 6.40 -14.12
C GLN A 59 -9.43 7.02 -14.28
N SER A 60 -9.35 8.28 -14.71
CA SER A 60 -8.07 8.94 -14.92
C SER A 60 -7.29 9.08 -13.60
N LEU A 61 -7.99 9.40 -12.53
CA LEU A 61 -7.37 9.52 -11.21
C LEU A 61 -6.93 8.16 -10.69
N LEU A 62 -7.76 7.14 -10.87
CA LEU A 62 -7.39 5.77 -10.51
C LEU A 62 -6.12 5.34 -11.24
N SER A 63 -6.08 5.55 -12.56
CA SER A 63 -4.92 5.18 -13.37
C SER A 63 -3.66 5.91 -12.90
N HIS A 64 -3.79 7.17 -12.52
CA HIS A 64 -2.67 7.95 -11.97
C HIS A 64 -2.14 7.30 -10.69
N HIS A 65 -3.03 6.95 -9.76
CA HIS A 65 -2.63 6.31 -8.52
C HIS A 65 -1.97 4.94 -8.76
N LEU A 66 -2.57 4.14 -9.64
CA LEU A 66 -2.03 2.81 -9.96
C LEU A 66 -0.63 2.92 -10.55
N THR A 67 -0.41 3.85 -11.47
CA THR A 67 0.89 4.08 -12.07
C THR A 67 1.92 4.51 -11.02
N LYS A 68 1.55 5.43 -10.16
CA LYS A 68 2.46 5.91 -9.10
C LYS A 68 2.81 4.80 -8.12
N MET A 69 1.85 4.00 -7.74
CA MET A 69 2.11 2.88 -6.81
C MET A 69 2.99 1.82 -7.46
N LYS A 70 2.81 1.57 -8.75
CA LYS A 70 3.68 0.67 -9.49
C LYS A 70 5.10 1.22 -9.56
N ASP A 71 5.25 2.51 -9.89
CA ASP A 71 6.56 3.15 -9.98
C ASP A 71 7.33 3.07 -8.66
N LYS A 72 6.62 3.08 -7.54
CA LYS A 72 7.21 2.99 -6.22
C LYS A 72 7.41 1.55 -5.74
N GLY A 73 7.10 0.57 -6.58
CA GLY A 73 7.30 -0.84 -6.24
C GLY A 73 6.24 -1.44 -5.32
N ILE A 74 5.13 -0.72 -5.11
CA ILE A 74 4.02 -1.22 -4.29
C ILE A 74 3.19 -2.24 -5.07
N LEU A 75 2.99 -1.98 -6.36
CA LEU A 75 2.21 -2.83 -7.24
C LEU A 75 3.08 -3.36 -8.38
N ASP A 76 2.72 -4.54 -8.85
CA ASP A 76 3.19 -5.08 -10.13
C ASP A 76 2.07 -4.97 -11.14
N SER A 77 2.42 -4.96 -12.42
CA SER A 77 1.42 -4.96 -13.47
C SER A 77 1.89 -5.81 -14.64
N PHE A 78 0.91 -6.30 -15.39
CA PHE A 78 1.17 -6.97 -16.66
C PHE A 78 0.02 -6.66 -17.62
N ARG A 79 0.31 -6.78 -18.91
CA ARG A 79 -0.70 -6.56 -19.95
C ARG A 79 -1.20 -7.90 -20.45
N ASP A 80 -2.51 -7.99 -20.62
CA ASP A 80 -3.15 -9.13 -21.28
C ASP A 80 -4.17 -8.57 -22.27
N GLY A 81 -3.82 -8.64 -23.56
CA GLY A 81 -4.63 -8.02 -24.61
C GLY A 81 -4.65 -6.51 -24.45
N ARG A 82 -5.84 -5.95 -24.32
CA ARG A 82 -6.03 -4.50 -24.17
C ARG A 82 -6.04 -4.06 -22.71
N ASN A 83 -6.00 -4.99 -21.79
CA ASN A 83 -6.13 -4.70 -20.37
C ASN A 83 -4.78 -4.74 -19.68
N ILE A 84 -4.61 -3.85 -18.72
CA ILE A 84 -3.50 -3.87 -17.79
C ILE A 84 -4.04 -4.35 -16.45
N TYR A 85 -3.37 -5.35 -15.87
CA TYR A 85 -3.73 -5.94 -14.59
C TYR A 85 -2.73 -5.51 -13.54
N TYR A 86 -3.23 -5.23 -12.34
CA TYR A 86 -2.40 -4.81 -11.21
C TYR A 86 -2.58 -5.76 -10.04
N GLY A 87 -1.49 -6.04 -9.35
CA GLY A 87 -1.50 -6.86 -8.15
C GLY A 87 -0.48 -6.32 -7.15
N LEU A 88 -0.54 -6.82 -5.92
CA LEU A 88 0.38 -6.39 -4.88
C LEU A 88 1.77 -6.97 -5.14
N ALA A 89 2.78 -6.10 -5.20
CA ALA A 89 4.18 -6.52 -5.23
C ALA A 89 4.69 -6.81 -3.82
N ILE A 90 4.15 -6.10 -2.83
CA ILE A 90 4.53 -6.25 -1.42
C ILE A 90 3.28 -6.71 -0.67
N THR A 91 3.11 -8.03 -0.53
CA THR A 91 1.90 -8.57 0.09
C THR A 91 1.81 -8.24 1.58
N GLN A 92 2.95 -8.10 2.25
CA GLN A 92 3.00 -7.79 3.68
C GLN A 92 2.46 -6.40 4.03
N ILE A 93 2.33 -5.52 3.03
CA ILE A 93 1.84 -4.17 3.25
C ILE A 93 0.42 -4.14 3.80
N THR A 94 -0.35 -5.19 3.56
CA THR A 94 -1.74 -5.28 4.02
C THR A 94 -1.85 -5.52 5.53
N GLY A 95 -0.74 -5.80 6.20
CA GLY A 95 -0.72 -5.88 7.65
C GLY A 95 -1.20 -4.60 8.34
N ILE A 96 -1.14 -3.46 7.64
CA ILE A 96 -1.65 -2.20 8.17
C ILE A 96 -3.15 -2.27 8.42
N PHE A 97 -3.88 -3.08 7.65
CA PHE A 97 -5.33 -3.19 7.82
C PHE A 97 -5.69 -3.91 9.11
N ASP A 98 -4.92 -4.91 9.50
CA ASP A 98 -5.12 -5.57 10.79
C ASP A 98 -4.95 -4.57 11.93
N CYS A 99 -3.93 -3.71 11.83
CA CYS A 99 -3.70 -2.66 12.80
C CYS A 99 -4.89 -1.71 12.86
N MET A 100 -5.39 -1.28 11.71
CA MET A 100 -6.51 -0.34 11.65
C MET A 100 -7.79 -0.92 12.25
N GLU A 101 -8.07 -2.20 11.99
CA GLU A 101 -9.27 -2.85 12.50
C GLU A 101 -9.28 -2.98 14.03
N HIS A 102 -8.10 -3.10 14.63
CA HIS A 102 -7.95 -3.32 16.06
C HIS A 102 -7.48 -2.06 16.80
N CYS A 103 -7.56 -0.91 16.17
CA CYS A 103 -7.01 0.33 16.70
C CYS A 103 -8.10 1.14 17.40
N ASP A 104 -8.01 1.24 18.72
CA ASP A 104 -9.04 1.88 19.52
C ASP A 104 -9.07 3.40 19.36
N PHE A 105 -7.98 4.01 18.91
CA PHE A 105 -7.95 5.47 18.78
C PHE A 105 -8.61 5.98 17.50
N LEU A 106 -8.98 5.09 16.60
CA LEU A 106 -9.66 5.47 15.37
C LEU A 106 -11.17 5.47 15.55
#